data_cfa99855e770956cdd3a95d52626554e
#
_entry.id   cfa99855e770956cdd3a95d52626554e
#
_cell.length_a   1.000
_cell.length_b   1.000
_cell.length_c   1.000
_cell.angle_alpha   90.00
_cell.angle_beta   90.00
_cell.angle_gamma   90.00
#
_symmetry.space_group_name_H-M   'P 1'
#
loop_
_entity.id
_entity.type
_entity.pdbx_description
1 polymer ?
#
loop_
_entity_poly.entity_id
_entity_poly.type
_entity_poly.pdbx_seq_one_letter_code
_entity_poly.pdbx_strand_id
1 'polypeptide(L)'
;MVFFLSIRRPPRSTQGRSSAASDVYKRQDGELAEAFKAWLDGKDDAELSRAAGDRIKAALADKWEGNKLLTEIWKNRDILTKKSIWIIGGDGWAYDIGYGGLDHVIAMGYDVNILVLDTEVYSNTGGQSSKATPLGSVAKFAYSGKKTSKKELGMLAINYKNVYVASVAMGASANQFLKSALEAEKYPGPSLIIAYCPCINHGIYKGMLSQEESRQAVECGYWPLYRYNPLLKAEGKNPFQLESKEPNGKLMEFLDGEVRYATLKKSFPEESEKLRKALSEEVIERYQQYKRMAEES
;
A
#
# COMPACT_ATOMS: atom_id res chain seq x y z
N MET A 1 16.33 -5.26 2.29
CA MET A 1 16.23 -5.77 3.67
C MET A 1 14.74 -5.78 3.98
N VAL A 2 14.14 -6.98 3.99
CA VAL A 2 12.72 -7.13 4.31
C VAL A 2 12.64 -7.11 5.83
N PHE A 3 12.12 -6.04 6.39
CA PHE A 3 11.76 -6.05 7.81
C PHE A 3 10.51 -6.89 7.96
N PHE A 4 10.68 -8.16 8.28
CA PHE A 4 9.62 -8.94 8.90
C PHE A 4 9.45 -8.42 10.32
N LEU A 5 8.60 -7.42 10.51
CA LEU A 5 7.95 -7.27 11.80
C LEU A 5 7.19 -8.57 12.02
N SER A 6 7.63 -9.34 13.01
CA SER A 6 7.09 -10.64 13.38
C SER A 6 5.56 -10.57 13.39
N ILE A 7 4.92 -11.06 12.33
CA ILE A 7 3.48 -11.27 12.28
C ILE A 7 3.20 -12.43 13.22
N ARG A 8 3.01 -12.12 14.50
CA ARG A 8 2.38 -13.07 15.42
C ARG A 8 0.96 -13.26 14.89
N ARG A 9 0.72 -14.41 14.28
CA ARG A 9 -0.51 -14.91 13.65
C ARG A 9 -1.77 -14.14 14.05
N PRO A 10 -2.32 -13.19 13.24
CA PRO A 10 -3.47 -12.38 13.65
C PRO A 10 -4.77 -13.15 13.76
N PRO A 11 -5.15 -14.11 12.83
CA PRO A 11 -6.52 -14.57 12.77
C PRO A 11 -6.94 -15.51 13.90
N ARG A 12 -6.11 -16.49 14.26
CA ARG A 12 -6.44 -17.44 15.35
C ARG A 12 -6.51 -16.78 16.73
N SER A 13 -5.73 -15.76 16.94
CA SER A 13 -5.72 -15.02 18.20
C SER A 13 -6.96 -14.14 18.37
N THR A 14 -7.53 -13.56 17.32
CA THR A 14 -8.71 -12.70 17.40
C THR A 14 -9.99 -13.53 17.58
N GLN A 15 -10.16 -14.65 16.87
CA GLN A 15 -11.29 -15.56 17.07
C GLN A 15 -11.26 -16.22 18.44
N GLY A 16 -10.11 -16.73 18.89
CA GLY A 16 -9.97 -17.34 20.22
C GLY A 16 -10.25 -16.36 21.36
N ARG A 17 -9.97 -15.07 21.16
CA ARG A 17 -10.22 -14.00 22.16
C ARG A 17 -11.67 -13.57 22.17
N SER A 18 -12.30 -13.48 21.03
CA SER A 18 -13.71 -13.16 20.89
C SER A 18 -14.56 -14.23 21.58
N SER A 19 -14.19 -15.52 21.46
CA SER A 19 -14.85 -16.60 22.19
C SER A 19 -14.57 -16.54 23.71
N ALA A 20 -13.31 -16.31 24.11
CA ALA A 20 -12.94 -16.16 25.52
C ALA A 20 -13.63 -14.94 26.17
N ALA A 21 -13.65 -13.80 25.50
CA ALA A 21 -14.37 -12.61 25.98
C ALA A 21 -15.88 -12.83 26.06
N SER A 22 -16.46 -13.53 25.09
CA SER A 22 -17.88 -13.92 25.10
C SER A 22 -18.21 -14.87 26.25
N ASP A 23 -17.33 -15.84 26.55
CA ASP A 23 -17.50 -16.76 27.66
C ASP A 23 -17.39 -16.07 29.01
N VAL A 24 -16.49 -15.10 29.15
CA VAL A 24 -16.36 -14.25 30.35
C VAL A 24 -17.61 -13.39 30.52
N TYR A 25 -18.07 -12.73 29.46
CA TYR A 25 -19.28 -11.91 29.48
C TYR A 25 -20.50 -12.68 29.99
N LYS A 26 -20.68 -13.92 29.56
CA LYS A 26 -21.82 -14.77 29.99
C LYS A 26 -21.73 -15.27 31.41
N ARG A 27 -20.53 -15.26 32.02
CA ARG A 27 -20.29 -15.86 33.36
C ARG A 27 -19.96 -14.83 34.44
N GLN A 28 -19.90 -13.57 34.09
CA GLN A 28 -19.58 -12.46 34.99
C GLN A 28 -20.76 -11.49 35.06
N ASP A 29 -20.93 -10.88 36.22
CA ASP A 29 -21.90 -9.81 36.44
C ASP A 29 -21.20 -8.50 36.74
N GLY A 30 -21.88 -7.36 36.53
CA GLY A 30 -21.39 -6.03 36.87
C GLY A 30 -20.47 -5.41 35.85
N GLU A 31 -19.59 -4.51 36.29
CA GLU A 31 -18.77 -3.63 35.46
C GLU A 31 -17.85 -4.38 34.48
N LEU A 32 -17.32 -5.53 34.88
CA LEU A 32 -16.47 -6.37 34.02
C LEU A 32 -17.24 -6.93 32.83
N ALA A 33 -18.46 -7.41 33.06
CA ALA A 33 -19.34 -7.91 31.99
C ALA A 33 -19.70 -6.81 30.99
N GLU A 34 -20.04 -5.61 31.49
CA GLU A 34 -20.32 -4.46 30.63
C GLU A 34 -19.09 -4.04 29.80
N ALA A 35 -17.89 -4.05 30.39
CA ALA A 35 -16.66 -3.73 29.70
C ALA A 35 -16.35 -4.76 28.60
N PHE A 36 -16.56 -6.06 28.85
CA PHE A 36 -16.40 -7.09 27.81
C PHE A 36 -17.44 -6.98 26.69
N LYS A 37 -18.69 -6.66 27.05
CA LYS A 37 -19.72 -6.41 26.03
C LYS A 37 -19.35 -5.23 25.14
N ALA A 38 -18.98 -4.10 25.72
CA ALA A 38 -18.55 -2.93 24.97
C ALA A 38 -17.34 -3.24 24.08
N TRP A 39 -16.41 -4.11 24.56
CA TRP A 39 -15.27 -4.55 23.76
C TRP A 39 -15.67 -5.45 22.61
N LEU A 40 -16.57 -6.38 22.81
CA LEU A 40 -17.07 -7.27 21.74
C LEU A 40 -17.76 -6.47 20.64
N ASP A 41 -18.54 -5.45 21.01
CA ASP A 41 -19.26 -4.59 20.08
C ASP A 41 -18.32 -3.63 19.34
N GLY A 42 -17.23 -3.17 19.97
CA GLY A 42 -16.28 -2.17 19.44
C GLY A 42 -14.88 -2.70 19.09
N LYS A 43 -14.63 -4.02 19.10
CA LYS A 43 -13.29 -4.63 18.94
C LYS A 43 -12.59 -4.30 17.61
N ASP A 44 -13.36 -4.00 16.59
CA ASP A 44 -12.87 -3.71 15.24
C ASP A 44 -12.68 -2.19 15.00
N ASP A 45 -13.05 -1.36 15.98
CA ASP A 45 -12.77 0.08 16.02
C ASP A 45 -11.62 0.38 16.99
N ALA A 46 -10.67 1.24 16.57
CA ALA A 46 -9.45 1.52 17.35
C ALA A 46 -9.73 2.29 18.67
N GLU A 47 -10.66 3.24 18.64
CA GLU A 47 -11.00 4.06 19.81
C GLU A 47 -11.90 3.31 20.77
N LEU A 48 -12.94 2.67 20.26
CA LEU A 48 -13.88 1.88 21.06
C LEU A 48 -13.18 0.68 21.73
N SER A 49 -12.34 -0.04 20.97
CA SER A 49 -11.59 -1.16 21.52
C SER A 49 -10.57 -0.73 22.59
N ARG A 50 -9.95 0.45 22.42
CA ARG A 50 -9.05 1.03 23.42
C ARG A 50 -9.78 1.38 24.69
N ALA A 51 -10.87 2.15 24.59
CA ALA A 51 -11.67 2.57 25.74
C ALA A 51 -12.23 1.38 26.54
N ALA A 52 -12.80 0.40 25.84
CA ALA A 52 -13.31 -0.83 26.48
C ALA A 52 -12.15 -1.69 27.04
N GLY A 53 -11.04 -1.80 26.34
CA GLY A 53 -9.83 -2.51 26.77
C GLY A 53 -9.22 -1.92 28.04
N ASP A 54 -9.20 -0.62 28.19
CA ASP A 54 -8.70 0.05 29.41
C ASP A 54 -9.65 -0.16 30.59
N ARG A 55 -10.97 -0.17 30.38
CA ARG A 55 -11.96 -0.58 31.40
C ARG A 55 -11.75 -2.03 31.85
N ILE A 56 -11.54 -2.96 30.89
CA ILE A 56 -11.23 -4.37 31.20
C ILE A 56 -9.95 -4.48 32.02
N LYS A 57 -8.88 -3.80 31.63
CA LYS A 57 -7.60 -3.80 32.37
C LYS A 57 -7.79 -3.29 33.80
N ALA A 58 -8.50 -2.18 33.98
CA ALA A 58 -8.79 -1.63 35.30
C ALA A 58 -9.58 -2.58 36.16
N ALA A 59 -10.67 -3.20 35.63
CA ALA A 59 -11.52 -4.13 36.36
C ALA A 59 -10.84 -5.48 36.69
N LEU A 60 -9.78 -5.84 35.91
CA LEU A 60 -9.02 -7.10 36.13
C LEU A 60 -7.76 -6.92 36.99
N ALA A 61 -7.31 -5.71 37.26
CA ALA A 61 -5.98 -5.44 37.88
C ALA A 61 -5.69 -6.33 39.10
N ASP A 62 -6.71 -6.55 39.97
CA ASP A 62 -6.59 -7.32 41.19
C ASP A 62 -7.44 -8.60 41.19
N LYS A 63 -8.07 -9.01 40.08
CA LYS A 63 -9.07 -10.09 40.01
C LYS A 63 -8.75 -11.21 39.02
N TRP A 64 -7.59 -11.16 38.37
CA TRP A 64 -7.24 -12.13 37.31
C TRP A 64 -6.66 -13.44 37.85
N GLU A 65 -6.11 -13.42 39.08
CA GLU A 65 -5.52 -14.61 39.72
C GLU A 65 -6.55 -15.62 40.12
N GLY A 66 -6.21 -16.89 40.02
CA GLY A 66 -7.11 -18.01 40.41
C GLY A 66 -8.15 -18.40 39.36
N ASN A 67 -8.38 -17.62 38.32
CA ASN A 67 -9.25 -17.96 37.20
C ASN A 67 -8.43 -18.08 35.92
N LYS A 68 -8.38 -19.29 35.33
CA LYS A 68 -7.58 -19.59 34.13
C LYS A 68 -7.90 -18.66 32.95
N LEU A 69 -9.18 -18.36 32.75
CA LEU A 69 -9.63 -17.54 31.62
C LEU A 69 -9.25 -16.06 31.80
N LEU A 70 -9.47 -15.53 33.01
CA LEU A 70 -9.06 -14.14 33.33
C LEU A 70 -7.55 -14.00 33.31
N THR A 71 -6.79 -14.99 33.77
CA THR A 71 -5.34 -15.04 33.68
C THR A 71 -4.86 -15.00 32.24
N GLU A 72 -5.49 -15.73 31.33
CA GLU A 72 -5.15 -15.70 29.90
C GLU A 72 -5.43 -14.34 29.27
N ILE A 73 -6.57 -13.74 29.59
CA ILE A 73 -6.93 -12.39 29.11
C ILE A 73 -5.93 -11.36 29.65
N TRP A 74 -5.59 -11.42 30.94
CA TRP A 74 -4.62 -10.51 31.55
C TRP A 74 -3.24 -10.61 30.92
N LYS A 75 -2.75 -11.81 30.66
CA LYS A 75 -1.47 -12.04 29.96
C LYS A 75 -1.45 -11.45 28.54
N ASN A 76 -2.59 -11.37 27.93
CA ASN A 76 -2.78 -10.88 26.56
C ASN A 76 -3.44 -9.49 26.49
N ARG A 77 -3.48 -8.73 27.60
CA ARG A 77 -4.20 -7.46 27.69
C ARG A 77 -3.76 -6.38 26.70
N ASP A 78 -2.53 -6.48 26.16
CA ASP A 78 -2.00 -5.52 25.18
C ASP A 78 -2.68 -5.61 23.81
N ILE A 79 -3.45 -6.66 23.59
CA ILE A 79 -4.15 -6.91 22.33
C ILE A 79 -5.66 -6.68 22.44
N LEU A 80 -6.14 -6.13 23.54
CA LEU A 80 -7.51 -5.65 23.66
C LEU A 80 -7.77 -4.41 22.80
N THR A 81 -6.76 -3.61 22.51
CA THR A 81 -6.85 -2.51 21.53
C THR A 81 -6.62 -3.03 20.11
N LYS A 82 -7.48 -2.67 19.16
CA LYS A 82 -7.28 -3.00 17.73
C LYS A 82 -5.86 -2.59 17.30
N LYS A 83 -5.14 -3.48 16.67
CA LYS A 83 -3.80 -3.24 16.16
C LYS A 83 -3.85 -2.86 14.69
N SER A 84 -3.08 -1.83 14.34
CA SER A 84 -2.76 -1.52 12.96
C SER A 84 -1.55 -2.35 12.52
N ILE A 85 -1.68 -3.04 11.39
CA ILE A 85 -0.62 -3.92 10.86
C ILE A 85 -0.19 -3.37 9.51
N TRP A 86 1.10 -3.04 9.40
CA TRP A 86 1.71 -2.55 8.19
C TRP A 86 2.81 -3.46 7.68
N ILE A 87 2.76 -3.78 6.38
CA ILE A 87 3.83 -4.45 5.65
C ILE A 87 4.45 -3.40 4.74
N ILE A 88 5.75 -3.16 4.89
CA ILE A 88 6.46 -2.16 4.08
C ILE A 88 7.58 -2.85 3.31
N GLY A 89 7.62 -2.64 2.00
CA GLY A 89 8.65 -3.25 1.15
C GLY A 89 8.87 -2.48 -0.14
N GLY A 90 9.97 -2.82 -0.85
CA GLY A 90 10.31 -2.24 -2.14
C GLY A 90 9.64 -2.93 -3.32
N ASP A 91 9.79 -2.35 -4.51
CA ASP A 91 9.26 -2.88 -5.77
C ASP A 91 9.78 -4.26 -6.13
N GLY A 92 11.08 -4.54 -5.96
CA GLY A 92 11.63 -5.86 -6.21
C GLY A 92 10.96 -6.96 -5.38
N TRP A 93 10.56 -6.66 -4.14
CA TRP A 93 9.74 -7.57 -3.35
C TRP A 93 8.32 -7.69 -3.90
N ALA A 94 7.62 -6.56 -4.05
CA ALA A 94 6.19 -6.55 -4.36
C ALA A 94 5.88 -7.02 -5.79
N TYR A 95 6.73 -6.68 -6.76
CA TYR A 95 6.50 -7.00 -8.17
C TYR A 95 7.08 -8.35 -8.61
N ASP A 96 8.12 -8.82 -7.91
CA ASP A 96 8.89 -10.02 -8.29
C ASP A 96 8.92 -11.08 -7.20
N ILE A 97 9.95 -11.06 -6.34
CA ILE A 97 10.29 -12.19 -5.46
C ILE A 97 9.26 -12.47 -4.36
N GLY A 98 8.52 -11.45 -3.92
CA GLY A 98 7.50 -11.56 -2.89
C GLY A 98 6.07 -11.52 -3.42
N TYR A 99 5.88 -11.40 -4.76
CA TYR A 99 4.55 -11.21 -5.34
C TYR A 99 3.56 -12.33 -4.98
N GLY A 100 3.98 -13.58 -5.02
CA GLY A 100 3.10 -14.69 -4.64
C GLY A 100 2.63 -14.63 -3.18
N GLY A 101 3.48 -14.15 -2.26
CA GLY A 101 3.09 -13.91 -0.87
C GLY A 101 2.17 -12.70 -0.71
N LEU A 102 2.43 -11.63 -1.45
CA LEU A 102 1.58 -10.45 -1.50
C LEU A 102 0.20 -10.78 -2.04
N ASP A 103 0.14 -11.49 -3.16
CA ASP A 103 -1.08 -11.97 -3.78
C ASP A 103 -1.92 -12.82 -2.80
N HIS A 104 -1.26 -13.75 -2.09
CA HIS A 104 -1.91 -14.58 -1.07
C HIS A 104 -2.52 -13.74 0.07
N VAL A 105 -1.78 -12.75 0.60
CA VAL A 105 -2.28 -11.87 1.69
C VAL A 105 -3.52 -11.11 1.23
N ILE A 106 -3.51 -10.58 0.01
CA ILE A 106 -4.64 -9.89 -0.60
C ILE A 106 -5.83 -10.85 -0.76
N ALA A 107 -5.60 -12.03 -1.33
CA ALA A 107 -6.63 -13.04 -1.56
C ALA A 107 -7.32 -13.51 -0.26
N MET A 108 -6.59 -13.54 0.85
CA MET A 108 -7.12 -13.93 2.16
C MET A 108 -8.01 -12.86 2.80
N GLY A 109 -8.03 -11.62 2.31
CA GLY A 109 -8.87 -10.54 2.82
C GLY A 109 -8.52 -10.07 4.23
N TYR A 110 -7.28 -10.27 4.70
CA TYR A 110 -6.86 -9.84 6.03
C TYR A 110 -6.81 -8.30 6.13
N ASP A 111 -7.17 -7.77 7.28
CA ASP A 111 -7.02 -6.35 7.63
C ASP A 111 -5.53 -6.02 7.86
N VAL A 112 -4.85 -5.72 6.76
CA VAL A 112 -3.40 -5.43 6.70
C VAL A 112 -3.15 -4.31 5.69
N ASN A 113 -2.40 -3.31 6.08
CA ASN A 113 -1.97 -2.23 5.22
C ASN A 113 -0.61 -2.58 4.58
N ILE A 114 -0.51 -2.45 3.28
CA ILE A 114 0.70 -2.74 2.52
C ILE A 114 1.17 -1.47 1.86
N LEU A 115 2.41 -1.04 2.18
CA LEU A 115 3.06 0.10 1.55
C LEU A 115 4.24 -0.39 0.69
N VAL A 116 4.11 -0.20 -0.60
CA VAL A 116 5.17 -0.48 -1.58
C VAL A 116 5.91 0.81 -1.89
N LEU A 117 7.20 0.84 -1.58
CA LEU A 117 8.11 1.92 -1.97
C LEU A 117 8.66 1.57 -3.36
N ASP A 118 8.04 2.13 -4.39
CA ASP A 118 8.36 1.79 -5.78
C ASP A 118 9.50 2.67 -6.30
N THR A 119 10.70 2.11 -6.24
CA THR A 119 11.93 2.72 -6.78
C THR A 119 12.21 2.29 -8.22
N GLU A 120 11.31 1.50 -8.83
CA GLU A 120 11.38 1.04 -10.23
C GLU A 120 12.65 0.23 -10.58
N VAL A 121 13.37 -0.25 -9.55
CA VAL A 121 14.62 -0.99 -9.71
C VAL A 121 14.94 -1.71 -8.41
N TYR A 122 15.67 -2.83 -8.46
CA TYR A 122 16.29 -3.43 -7.26
C TYR A 122 17.36 -2.48 -6.70
N SER A 123 16.94 -1.52 -5.90
CA SER A 123 17.78 -0.44 -5.38
C SER A 123 18.89 -0.95 -4.47
N ASN A 124 18.54 -1.73 -3.44
CA ASN A 124 19.46 -2.20 -2.40
C ASN A 124 20.52 -3.18 -2.90
N THR A 125 20.24 -3.94 -3.94
CA THR A 125 21.16 -4.94 -4.49
C THR A 125 22.04 -4.40 -5.61
N GLY A 126 21.83 -3.16 -6.01
CA GLY A 126 22.72 -2.44 -6.94
C GLY A 126 22.15 -2.15 -8.32
N GLY A 127 20.86 -1.95 -8.46
CA GLY A 127 20.25 -1.38 -9.67
C GLY A 127 19.88 -2.38 -10.76
N GLN A 128 19.48 -3.59 -10.39
CA GLN A 128 18.96 -4.59 -11.33
C GLN A 128 17.54 -4.25 -11.77
N SER A 129 17.22 -4.61 -13.01
CA SER A 129 15.86 -4.47 -13.56
C SER A 129 14.88 -5.35 -12.79
N SER A 130 13.72 -4.79 -12.43
CA SER A 130 12.56 -5.49 -11.86
C SER A 130 11.37 -5.48 -12.83
N LYS A 131 10.25 -6.10 -12.45
CA LYS A 131 8.98 -5.95 -13.20
C LYS A 131 8.36 -4.56 -13.01
N ALA A 132 8.83 -3.79 -12.02
CA ALA A 132 8.47 -2.39 -11.84
C ALA A 132 9.29 -1.44 -12.71
N THR A 133 10.40 -1.90 -13.29
CA THR A 133 11.25 -1.06 -14.16
C THR A 133 10.47 -0.71 -15.42
N PRO A 134 10.34 0.59 -15.75
CA PRO A 134 9.58 1.03 -16.90
C PRO A 134 10.28 0.77 -18.24
N LEU A 135 9.46 0.80 -19.29
CA LEU A 135 9.92 0.69 -20.67
C LEU A 135 11.01 1.72 -20.99
N GLY A 136 12.10 1.31 -21.64
CA GLY A 136 13.21 2.18 -22.04
C GLY A 136 14.18 2.56 -20.92
N SER A 137 13.90 2.24 -19.65
CA SER A 137 14.84 2.49 -18.55
C SER A 137 16.04 1.56 -18.62
N VAL A 138 17.25 2.12 -18.54
CA VAL A 138 18.51 1.36 -18.40
C VAL A 138 18.66 0.91 -16.95
N ALA A 139 18.94 -0.36 -16.75
CA ALA A 139 19.25 -0.96 -15.47
C ALA A 139 20.22 -2.14 -15.68
N LYS A 140 20.79 -2.69 -14.59
CA LYS A 140 21.52 -3.97 -14.73
C LYS A 140 20.57 -5.04 -15.26
N PHE A 141 21.04 -5.84 -16.20
CA PHE A 141 20.29 -6.80 -17.02
C PHE A 141 19.32 -6.18 -18.05
N ALA A 142 19.36 -4.84 -18.23
CA ALA A 142 18.62 -4.11 -19.25
C ALA A 142 19.44 -2.94 -19.81
N TYR A 143 20.66 -3.23 -20.28
CA TYR A 143 21.61 -2.20 -20.73
C TYR A 143 21.16 -1.45 -21.99
N SER A 144 20.41 -2.11 -22.88
CA SER A 144 19.81 -1.48 -24.07
C SER A 144 18.38 -0.98 -23.84
N GLY A 145 18.06 -0.65 -22.59
CA GLY A 145 16.72 -0.28 -22.14
C GLY A 145 15.79 -1.46 -21.98
N LYS A 146 14.91 -1.41 -20.97
CA LYS A 146 13.90 -2.44 -20.74
C LYS A 146 12.92 -2.49 -21.92
N LYS A 147 12.62 -3.69 -22.43
CA LYS A 147 11.81 -3.92 -23.64
C LYS A 147 10.33 -4.19 -23.34
N THR A 148 9.98 -4.38 -22.10
CA THR A 148 8.62 -4.71 -21.66
C THR A 148 8.09 -3.65 -20.72
N SER A 149 6.78 -3.40 -20.75
CA SER A 149 6.09 -2.47 -19.90
C SER A 149 6.22 -2.82 -18.41
N LYS A 150 6.03 -1.82 -17.57
CA LYS A 150 5.93 -1.97 -16.13
C LYS A 150 4.71 -2.83 -15.78
N LYS A 151 4.86 -3.75 -14.83
CA LYS A 151 3.72 -4.51 -14.28
C LYS A 151 2.76 -3.58 -13.53
N GLU A 152 1.51 -3.57 -13.92
CA GLU A 152 0.46 -2.76 -13.28
C GLU A 152 -0.03 -3.42 -11.99
N LEU A 153 0.77 -3.33 -10.91
CA LEU A 153 0.49 -3.98 -9.63
C LEU A 153 -0.85 -3.54 -9.02
N GLY A 154 -1.15 -2.24 -9.11
CA GLY A 154 -2.40 -1.69 -8.60
C GLY A 154 -3.62 -2.24 -9.33
N MET A 155 -3.57 -2.33 -10.66
CA MET A 155 -4.66 -2.89 -11.46
C MET A 155 -4.87 -4.38 -11.19
N LEU A 156 -3.80 -5.14 -10.98
CA LEU A 156 -3.89 -6.54 -10.56
C LEU A 156 -4.59 -6.69 -9.21
N ALA A 157 -4.27 -5.82 -8.25
CA ALA A 157 -4.92 -5.82 -6.94
C ALA A 157 -6.40 -5.41 -7.02
N ILE A 158 -6.76 -4.42 -7.84
CA ILE A 158 -8.15 -3.98 -8.03
C ILE A 158 -9.05 -5.12 -8.53
N ASN A 159 -8.52 -6.07 -9.30
CA ASN A 159 -9.27 -7.22 -9.79
C ASN A 159 -9.79 -8.14 -8.66
N TYR A 160 -9.23 -8.09 -7.46
CA TYR A 160 -9.78 -8.77 -6.28
C TYR A 160 -11.09 -8.15 -5.78
N LYS A 161 -11.39 -6.90 -6.13
CA LYS A 161 -12.62 -6.15 -5.80
C LYS A 161 -12.86 -5.86 -4.31
N ASN A 162 -12.09 -6.47 -3.42
CA ASN A 162 -12.16 -6.33 -1.96
C ASN A 162 -10.89 -5.73 -1.36
N VAL A 163 -10.12 -4.98 -2.14
CA VAL A 163 -8.84 -4.37 -1.75
C VAL A 163 -8.94 -2.87 -1.91
N TYR A 164 -8.53 -2.11 -0.90
CA TYR A 164 -8.27 -0.69 -1.08
C TYR A 164 -6.93 -0.52 -1.81
N VAL A 165 -6.90 0.28 -2.88
CA VAL A 165 -5.66 0.52 -3.65
C VAL A 165 -5.45 2.00 -3.85
N ALA A 166 -4.21 2.47 -3.65
CA ALA A 166 -3.82 3.85 -3.96
C ALA A 166 -2.46 3.89 -4.65
N SER A 167 -2.37 4.72 -5.70
CA SER A 167 -1.13 5.14 -6.30
C SER A 167 -0.82 6.56 -5.86
N VAL A 168 0.31 6.76 -5.20
CA VAL A 168 0.65 8.02 -4.52
C VAL A 168 2.06 8.50 -4.87
N ALA A 169 2.26 9.82 -4.77
CA ALA A 169 3.57 10.45 -4.91
C ALA A 169 3.65 11.65 -3.96
N MET A 170 4.39 11.53 -2.89
CA MET A 170 4.43 12.53 -1.80
C MET A 170 4.87 13.91 -2.30
N GLY A 171 5.84 13.97 -3.21
CA GLY A 171 6.31 15.23 -3.80
C GLY A 171 5.30 15.92 -4.70
N ALA A 172 4.35 15.18 -5.27
CA ALA A 172 3.26 15.74 -6.07
C ALA A 172 2.07 16.17 -5.18
N SER A 173 1.71 15.35 -4.18
CA SER A 173 0.62 15.66 -3.25
C SER A 173 0.78 14.93 -1.93
N ALA A 174 1.33 15.62 -0.93
CA ALA A 174 1.41 15.12 0.44
C ALA A 174 0.00 14.88 1.05
N ASN A 175 -0.98 15.72 0.69
CA ASN A 175 -2.36 15.58 1.16
C ASN A 175 -3.03 14.32 0.62
N GLN A 176 -2.81 13.97 -0.66
CA GLN A 176 -3.34 12.75 -1.25
C GLN A 176 -2.71 11.52 -0.59
N PHE A 177 -1.39 11.53 -0.35
CA PHE A 177 -0.70 10.46 0.37
C PHE A 177 -1.28 10.26 1.78
N LEU A 178 -1.42 11.35 2.56
CA LEU A 178 -1.98 11.29 3.92
C LEU A 178 -3.42 10.77 3.90
N LYS A 179 -4.25 11.28 2.99
CA LYS A 179 -5.63 10.81 2.81
C LYS A 179 -5.68 9.32 2.50
N SER A 180 -4.83 8.87 1.57
CA SER A 180 -4.74 7.45 1.21
C SER A 180 -4.35 6.56 2.39
N ALA A 181 -3.40 7.01 3.24
CA ALA A 181 -2.98 6.27 4.43
C ALA A 181 -4.11 6.19 5.48
N LEU A 182 -4.84 7.29 5.69
CA LEU A 182 -5.98 7.32 6.61
C LEU A 182 -7.17 6.47 6.12
N GLU A 183 -7.42 6.45 4.82
CA GLU A 183 -8.46 5.59 4.24
C GLU A 183 -8.07 4.11 4.31
N ALA A 184 -6.80 3.77 4.03
CA ALA A 184 -6.27 2.42 4.18
C ALA A 184 -6.41 1.91 5.60
N GLU A 185 -6.08 2.73 6.60
CA GLU A 185 -6.21 2.39 8.03
C GLU A 185 -7.65 2.13 8.46
N LYS A 186 -8.61 2.81 7.85
CA LYS A 186 -10.04 2.64 8.12
C LYS A 186 -10.68 1.50 7.34
N TYR A 187 -10.04 1.04 6.27
CA TYR A 187 -10.59 0.00 5.41
C TYR A 187 -10.56 -1.37 6.13
N PRO A 188 -11.70 -2.09 6.26
CA PRO A 188 -11.77 -3.33 7.01
C PRO A 188 -11.31 -4.55 6.18
N GLY A 189 -10.15 -4.46 5.56
CA GLY A 189 -9.59 -5.49 4.68
C GLY A 189 -8.18 -5.12 4.20
N PRO A 190 -7.63 -5.83 3.21
CA PRO A 190 -6.31 -5.54 2.71
C PRO A 190 -6.26 -4.20 1.98
N SER A 191 -5.24 -3.40 2.28
CA SER A 191 -4.97 -2.12 1.62
C SER A 191 -3.60 -2.16 0.96
N LEU A 192 -3.49 -1.67 -0.27
CA LEU A 192 -2.26 -1.57 -1.03
C LEU A 192 -2.00 -0.13 -1.45
N ILE A 193 -0.96 0.47 -0.89
CA ILE A 193 -0.49 1.81 -1.28
C ILE A 193 0.82 1.64 -2.05
N ILE A 194 0.87 2.14 -3.28
CA ILE A 194 2.06 2.12 -4.14
C ILE A 194 2.59 3.55 -4.23
N ALA A 195 3.74 3.79 -3.59
CA ALA A 195 4.34 5.11 -3.50
C ALA A 195 5.52 5.23 -4.46
N TYR A 196 5.46 6.20 -5.37
CA TYR A 196 6.61 6.54 -6.20
C TYR A 196 7.76 7.06 -5.34
N CYS A 197 8.92 6.42 -5.44
CA CYS A 197 10.11 6.75 -4.68
C CYS A 197 11.29 7.01 -5.62
N PRO A 198 11.56 8.27 -6.01
CA PRO A 198 12.77 8.59 -6.76
C PRO A 198 14.02 8.06 -6.08
N CYS A 199 14.85 7.36 -6.83
CA CYS A 199 16.03 6.65 -6.33
C CYS A 199 17.31 7.22 -6.92
N ILE A 200 18.42 7.14 -6.20
CA ILE A 200 19.75 7.50 -6.72
C ILE A 200 20.12 6.70 -7.98
N ASN A 201 19.62 5.48 -8.14
CA ASN A 201 19.84 4.66 -9.33
C ASN A 201 19.15 5.22 -10.59
N HIS A 202 18.18 6.13 -10.45
CA HIS A 202 17.61 6.86 -11.60
C HIS A 202 18.63 7.83 -12.19
N GLY A 203 19.58 8.32 -11.37
CA GLY A 203 20.54 9.32 -11.76
C GLY A 203 19.88 10.65 -12.07
N ILE A 204 19.13 11.20 -11.12
CA ILE A 204 18.42 12.47 -11.26
C ILE A 204 19.46 13.60 -11.40
N TYR A 205 19.48 14.30 -12.53
CA TYR A 205 20.47 15.37 -12.77
C TYR A 205 20.34 16.54 -11.80
N LYS A 206 19.13 16.80 -11.29
CA LYS A 206 18.88 17.81 -10.27
C LYS A 206 19.33 17.38 -8.87
N GLY A 207 19.90 16.19 -8.73
CA GLY A 207 20.44 15.67 -7.49
C GLY A 207 19.37 15.43 -6.44
N MET A 208 19.46 16.12 -5.29
CA MET A 208 18.59 15.86 -4.13
C MET A 208 17.16 16.41 -4.25
N LEU A 209 16.75 16.92 -5.41
CA LEU A 209 15.39 17.42 -5.63
C LEU A 209 14.39 16.31 -5.95
N SER A 210 14.43 15.22 -5.20
CA SER A 210 13.59 14.04 -5.41
C SER A 210 12.09 14.30 -5.29
N GLN A 211 11.67 15.27 -4.46
CA GLN A 211 10.28 15.67 -4.35
C GLN A 211 9.81 16.43 -5.60
N GLU A 212 10.66 17.24 -6.16
CA GLU A 212 10.40 17.93 -7.43
C GLU A 212 10.33 16.94 -8.59
N GLU A 213 11.21 15.94 -8.62
CA GLU A 213 11.17 14.84 -9.59
C GLU A 213 9.87 14.06 -9.49
N SER A 214 9.43 13.74 -8.27
CA SER A 214 8.16 13.09 -7.99
C SER A 214 6.96 13.91 -8.51
N ARG A 215 7.00 15.23 -8.35
CA ARG A 215 5.97 16.14 -8.88
C ARG A 215 5.93 16.13 -10.40
N GLN A 216 7.11 16.23 -11.04
CA GLN A 216 7.23 16.22 -12.50
C GLN A 216 6.76 14.91 -13.11
N ALA A 217 7.07 13.77 -12.49
CA ALA A 217 6.58 12.45 -12.88
C ALA A 217 5.04 12.40 -12.94
N VAL A 218 4.37 13.01 -11.97
CA VAL A 218 2.90 13.05 -11.94
C VAL A 218 2.36 14.02 -12.99
N GLU A 219 2.92 15.23 -13.09
CA GLU A 219 2.46 16.25 -14.02
C GLU A 219 2.59 15.84 -15.50
N CYS A 220 3.62 15.06 -15.85
CA CYS A 220 3.80 14.56 -17.21
C CYS A 220 3.04 13.25 -17.51
N GLY A 221 2.31 12.70 -16.53
CA GLY A 221 1.53 11.46 -16.65
C GLY A 221 2.36 10.18 -16.52
N TYR A 222 3.67 10.29 -16.24
CA TYR A 222 4.53 9.13 -16.01
C TYR A 222 4.09 8.31 -14.80
N TRP A 223 3.66 8.99 -13.71
CA TRP A 223 3.12 8.37 -12.50
C TRP A 223 1.72 8.92 -12.19
N PRO A 224 0.64 8.22 -12.53
CA PRO A 224 -0.72 8.67 -12.25
C PRO A 224 -1.08 8.45 -10.78
N LEU A 225 -1.75 9.45 -10.17
CA LEU A 225 -2.34 9.36 -8.84
C LEU A 225 -3.78 8.88 -8.94
N TYR A 226 -4.13 7.85 -8.20
CA TYR A 226 -5.51 7.35 -8.10
C TYR A 226 -5.75 6.67 -6.76
N ARG A 227 -7.03 6.51 -6.42
CA ARG A 227 -7.51 5.68 -5.32
C ARG A 227 -8.64 4.80 -5.79
N TYR A 228 -8.68 3.58 -5.29
CA TYR A 228 -9.78 2.65 -5.46
C TYR A 228 -10.26 2.21 -4.08
N ASN A 229 -11.49 2.59 -3.73
CA ASN A 229 -12.12 2.22 -2.46
C ASN A 229 -13.41 1.43 -2.72
N PRO A 230 -13.39 0.10 -2.50
CA PRO A 230 -14.56 -0.74 -2.74
C PRO A 230 -15.81 -0.34 -1.95
N LEU A 231 -15.66 0.30 -0.79
CA LEU A 231 -16.79 0.70 0.07
C LEU A 231 -17.68 1.75 -0.61
N LEU A 232 -17.14 2.55 -1.51
CA LEU A 232 -17.89 3.57 -2.23
C LEU A 232 -19.02 2.99 -3.09
N LYS A 233 -18.92 1.73 -3.50
CA LYS A 233 -19.99 1.04 -4.23
C LYS A 233 -21.28 0.93 -3.41
N ALA A 234 -21.17 0.69 -2.10
CA ALA A 234 -22.32 0.64 -1.21
C ALA A 234 -23.01 2.01 -1.05
N GLU A 235 -22.27 3.09 -1.35
CA GLU A 235 -22.78 4.47 -1.33
C GLU A 235 -23.30 4.91 -2.71
N GLY A 236 -23.32 4.03 -3.72
CA GLY A 236 -23.67 4.38 -5.09
C GLY A 236 -22.67 5.28 -5.81
N LYS A 237 -21.41 5.31 -5.32
CA LYS A 237 -20.32 6.11 -5.88
C LYS A 237 -19.32 5.23 -6.63
N ASN A 238 -18.64 5.82 -7.62
CA ASN A 238 -17.57 5.13 -8.32
C ASN A 238 -16.43 4.82 -7.35
N PRO A 239 -15.99 3.56 -7.21
CA PRO A 239 -14.88 3.17 -6.36
C PRO A 239 -13.53 3.69 -6.86
N PHE A 240 -13.35 3.90 -8.17
CA PHE A 240 -12.12 4.39 -8.76
C PHE A 240 -12.13 5.91 -8.89
N GLN A 241 -11.13 6.56 -8.33
CA GLN A 241 -10.98 8.01 -8.32
C GLN A 241 -9.63 8.38 -8.91
N LEU A 242 -9.62 8.91 -10.14
CA LEU A 242 -8.41 9.49 -10.75
C LEU A 242 -8.15 10.86 -10.17
N GLU A 243 -6.96 11.07 -9.59
CA GLU A 243 -6.58 12.33 -8.92
C GLU A 243 -5.50 13.09 -9.69
N SER A 244 -4.88 12.49 -10.68
CA SER A 244 -4.00 13.16 -11.64
C SER A 244 -4.81 13.99 -12.64
N LYS A 245 -4.29 15.16 -12.96
CA LYS A 245 -4.75 15.96 -14.10
C LYS A 245 -4.25 15.33 -15.41
N GLU A 246 -4.76 15.85 -16.52
CA GLU A 246 -4.27 15.49 -17.84
C GLU A 246 -2.77 15.77 -17.97
N PRO A 247 -1.99 14.85 -18.57
CA PRO A 247 -0.55 15.03 -18.78
C PRO A 247 -0.20 16.35 -19.48
N ASN A 248 0.80 17.06 -18.95
CA ASN A 248 1.20 18.38 -19.43
C ASN A 248 2.06 18.37 -20.70
N GLY A 249 2.28 17.20 -21.32
CA GLY A 249 3.09 17.03 -22.53
C GLY A 249 4.61 17.04 -22.32
N LYS A 250 5.11 17.17 -21.08
CA LYS A 250 6.55 17.30 -20.76
C LYS A 250 7.24 15.97 -20.43
N LEU A 251 6.68 14.84 -20.87
CA LEU A 251 7.27 13.52 -20.59
C LEU A 251 8.74 13.43 -21.07
N MET A 252 9.06 13.96 -22.26
CA MET A 252 10.43 13.89 -22.77
C MET A 252 11.41 14.71 -21.95
N GLU A 253 11.01 15.87 -21.42
CA GLU A 253 11.82 16.67 -20.50
C GLU A 253 12.09 15.91 -19.20
N PHE A 254 11.07 15.24 -18.64
CA PHE A 254 11.22 14.40 -17.47
C PHE A 254 12.21 13.25 -17.72
N LEU A 255 12.07 12.50 -18.82
CA LEU A 255 12.97 11.39 -19.17
C LEU A 255 14.42 11.87 -19.42
N ASP A 256 14.63 13.04 -20.02
CA ASP A 256 15.95 13.61 -20.20
C ASP A 256 16.57 14.11 -18.88
N GLY A 257 15.78 14.28 -17.83
CA GLY A 257 16.20 14.61 -16.46
C GLY A 257 16.83 13.44 -15.70
N GLU A 258 16.73 12.22 -16.20
CA GLU A 258 17.23 11.00 -15.53
C GLU A 258 18.30 10.29 -16.37
N VAL A 259 19.43 9.93 -15.74
CA VAL A 259 20.55 9.23 -16.37
C VAL A 259 20.13 7.91 -17.01
N ARG A 260 19.20 7.17 -16.37
CA ARG A 260 18.72 5.88 -16.88
C ARG A 260 18.06 5.94 -18.27
N TYR A 261 17.53 7.11 -18.67
CA TYR A 261 16.99 7.33 -20.00
C TYR A 261 17.99 8.09 -20.92
N ALA A 262 18.71 9.05 -20.36
CA ALA A 262 19.69 9.83 -21.11
C ALA A 262 20.87 8.97 -21.60
N THR A 263 21.28 7.96 -20.82
CA THR A 263 22.33 7.01 -21.21
C THR A 263 21.89 6.16 -22.41
N LEU A 264 20.64 5.71 -22.43
CA LEU A 264 20.11 4.96 -23.57
C LEU A 264 20.18 5.76 -24.86
N LYS A 265 19.82 7.07 -24.80
CA LYS A 265 19.86 7.98 -25.94
C LYS A 265 21.27 8.15 -26.53
N LYS A 266 22.29 8.10 -25.66
CA LYS A 266 23.71 8.19 -26.07
C LYS A 266 24.26 6.89 -26.65
N SER A 267 23.93 5.75 -25.99
CA SER A 267 24.53 4.45 -26.31
C SER A 267 23.78 3.68 -27.40
N PHE A 268 22.46 3.88 -27.51
CA PHE A 268 21.57 3.18 -28.44
C PHE A 268 20.50 4.15 -28.97
N PRO A 269 20.85 5.13 -29.81
CA PRO A 269 19.93 6.22 -30.20
C PRO A 269 18.65 5.73 -30.87
N GLU A 270 18.76 4.82 -31.85
CA GLU A 270 17.60 4.27 -32.57
C GLU A 270 16.65 3.51 -31.63
N GLU A 271 17.20 2.70 -30.74
CA GLU A 271 16.42 1.96 -29.76
C GLU A 271 15.78 2.89 -28.72
N SER A 272 16.51 3.95 -28.33
CA SER A 272 15.99 4.97 -27.43
C SER A 272 14.78 5.69 -28.04
N GLU A 273 14.82 6.06 -29.30
CA GLU A 273 13.72 6.71 -30.00
C GLU A 273 12.48 5.80 -30.02
N LYS A 274 12.67 4.54 -30.42
CA LYS A 274 11.61 3.52 -30.44
C LYS A 274 10.95 3.31 -29.07
N LEU A 275 11.77 3.12 -28.02
CA LEU A 275 11.28 2.85 -26.68
C LEU A 275 10.63 4.08 -26.02
N ARG A 276 11.15 5.28 -26.27
CA ARG A 276 10.54 6.53 -25.79
C ARG A 276 9.18 6.79 -26.45
N LYS A 277 9.07 6.51 -27.74
CA LYS A 277 7.78 6.59 -28.44
C LYS A 277 6.77 5.62 -27.83
N ALA A 278 7.16 4.36 -27.65
CA ALA A 278 6.29 3.34 -27.05
C ALA A 278 5.90 3.72 -25.61
N LEU A 279 6.82 4.24 -24.80
CA LEU A 279 6.51 4.73 -23.45
C LEU A 279 5.53 5.91 -23.48
N SER A 280 5.66 6.82 -24.43
CA SER A 280 4.75 7.95 -24.57
C SER A 280 3.33 7.49 -24.92
N GLU A 281 3.21 6.52 -25.84
CA GLU A 281 1.95 5.91 -26.19
C GLU A 281 1.32 5.20 -24.95
N GLU A 282 2.12 4.40 -24.22
CA GLU A 282 1.68 3.72 -22.99
C GLU A 282 1.18 4.71 -21.93
N VAL A 283 1.86 5.83 -21.71
CA VAL A 283 1.45 6.86 -20.73
C VAL A 283 0.10 7.46 -21.10
N ILE A 284 -0.12 7.77 -22.37
CA ILE A 284 -1.39 8.32 -22.85
C ILE A 284 -2.51 7.30 -22.73
N GLU A 285 -2.29 6.07 -23.20
CA GLU A 285 -3.28 4.98 -23.13
C GLU A 285 -3.67 4.68 -21.69
N ARG A 286 -2.71 4.60 -20.79
CA ARG A 286 -2.95 4.38 -19.35
C ARG A 286 -3.78 5.50 -18.74
N TYR A 287 -3.45 6.77 -19.02
CA TYR A 287 -4.25 7.88 -18.54
C TYR A 287 -5.70 7.82 -19.06
N GLN A 288 -5.90 7.55 -20.34
CA GLN A 288 -7.23 7.41 -20.93
C GLN A 288 -8.01 6.23 -20.34
N GLN A 289 -7.33 5.12 -20.07
CA GLN A 289 -7.96 3.98 -19.38
C GLN A 289 -8.44 4.38 -17.98
N TYR A 290 -7.60 5.03 -17.19
CA TYR A 290 -7.94 5.45 -15.83
C TYR A 290 -9.05 6.52 -15.81
N LYS A 291 -9.04 7.42 -16.80
CA LYS A 291 -10.10 8.40 -16.98
C LYS A 291 -11.44 7.72 -17.23
N ARG A 292 -11.50 6.75 -18.14
CA ARG A 292 -12.72 5.96 -18.38
C ARG A 292 -13.19 5.24 -17.11
N MET A 293 -12.29 4.59 -16.37
CA MET A 293 -12.62 3.93 -15.10
C MET A 293 -13.18 4.90 -14.05
N ALA A 294 -12.74 6.15 -14.06
CA ALA A 294 -13.25 7.18 -13.14
C ALA A 294 -14.60 7.75 -13.57
N GLU A 295 -14.95 7.67 -14.86
CA GLU A 295 -16.19 8.18 -15.44
C GLU A 295 -17.30 7.10 -15.46
N GLU A 296 -16.96 5.82 -15.45
CA GLU A 296 -17.90 4.70 -15.38
C GLU A 296 -18.57 4.65 -13.99
N SER A 297 -19.89 4.79 -13.98
CA SER A 297 -20.71 4.81 -12.74
C SER A 297 -21.18 3.43 -12.35
#